data_3ab429965ffc3e76e9c507f27a3f1bac
#
_entry.id   3ab429965ffc3e76e9c507f27a3f1bac
#
_cell.length_a   1.000
_cell.length_b   1.000
_cell.length_c   1.000
_cell.angle_alpha   90.00
_cell.angle_beta   90.00
_cell.angle_gamma   90.00
#
_symmetry.space_group_name_H-M   'P 1'
#
loop_
_entity.id
_entity.type
_entity.pdbx_description
1 polymer ?
#
loop_
_entity_poly.entity_id
_entity_poly.type
_entity_poly.pdbx_seq_one_letter_code
_entity_poly.pdbx_strand_id
1 'polypeptide(L)'
;MQNLEINHQIPASFIEALQKRILAEPQKTGIMICGHGSRDLGAVAEFSKLAKAIASHLPNVPVDYGYLEFATPIIKTGLKNLQDQGVKRVLAIPGMLFAAGHAKNDIPSVLNTYAAQSGLQIDYGRDLSIDTKMIRAASDRVKQAIMSAGDGISNDETLLMVIGRGASDPDANSNVQKVMRLLWEGLGLGWGEVGYSGVTFPLVQPALEHAVKLGYKRIITFPYFLFTGILVNRIYAYHDKVAAQHPGVEFIKAGYLNDHPLVIETFLNRLLEILDGENSMNCGLCKYREQVLGFEDQIGLPQESHHHHVEGINDAPNHTHDHTHSHAHSHSHDDDHHDHAHHPYPHADHPHGPNTLDKEIP
;
A
#
# COMPACT_ATOMS: atom_id res chain seq x y z
N MET A 1 28.33 5.43 -17.30
CA MET A 1 26.98 5.22 -16.73
C MET A 1 26.68 6.46 -15.88
N GLN A 2 25.88 7.38 -16.39
CA GLN A 2 25.39 8.49 -15.56
C GLN A 2 24.29 7.90 -14.67
N ASN A 3 24.60 7.76 -13.38
CA ASN A 3 23.54 7.55 -12.39
C ASN A 3 22.59 8.75 -12.50
N LEU A 4 21.33 8.50 -12.85
CA LEU A 4 20.28 9.50 -12.63
C LEU A 4 20.19 9.64 -11.10
N GLU A 5 20.97 10.55 -10.53
CA GLU A 5 20.74 10.95 -9.15
C GLU A 5 19.33 11.53 -9.09
N ILE A 6 18.47 10.88 -8.32
CA ILE A 6 17.15 11.43 -7.99
C ILE A 6 17.43 12.64 -7.09
N ASN A 7 17.72 13.77 -7.70
CA ASN A 7 18.10 15.00 -7.00
C ASN A 7 16.85 15.84 -6.65
N HIS A 8 15.79 15.18 -6.14
CA HIS A 8 14.64 15.84 -5.59
C HIS A 8 14.92 16.18 -4.12
N GLN A 9 15.06 17.44 -3.83
CA GLN A 9 15.10 17.96 -2.46
C GLN A 9 13.73 18.52 -2.11
N ILE A 10 13.20 18.11 -0.97
CA ILE A 10 11.97 18.71 -0.42
C ILE A 10 12.31 20.16 -0.06
N PRO A 11 11.52 21.15 -0.53
CA PRO A 11 11.82 22.55 -0.28
C PRO A 11 11.88 22.88 1.23
N ALA A 12 12.99 23.47 1.68
CA ALA A 12 13.15 23.83 3.10
C ALA A 12 12.02 24.76 3.57
N SER A 13 11.62 25.72 2.72
CA SER A 13 10.51 26.65 3.03
C SER A 13 9.18 25.94 3.27
N PHE A 14 8.92 24.83 2.54
CA PHE A 14 7.72 24.00 2.78
C PHE A 14 7.80 23.31 4.13
N ILE A 15 8.93 22.71 4.48
CA ILE A 15 9.16 22.04 5.76
C ILE A 15 8.98 23.03 6.92
N GLU A 16 9.61 24.20 6.82
CA GLU A 16 9.51 25.26 7.85
C GLU A 16 8.06 25.74 8.03
N ALA A 17 7.34 25.95 6.94
CA ALA A 17 5.94 26.36 6.98
C ALA A 17 5.05 25.30 7.61
N LEU A 18 5.20 24.02 7.21
CA LEU A 18 4.46 22.89 7.80
C LEU A 18 4.74 22.74 9.28
N GLN A 19 6.03 22.74 9.68
CA GLN A 19 6.42 22.63 11.08
C GLN A 19 5.85 23.78 11.92
N LYS A 20 5.99 25.03 11.45
CA LYS A 20 5.42 26.20 12.10
C LYS A 20 3.90 26.08 12.29
N ARG A 21 3.20 25.55 11.30
CA ARG A 21 1.76 25.38 11.37
C ARG A 21 1.35 24.32 12.38
N ILE A 22 2.05 23.17 12.44
CA ILE A 22 1.79 22.12 13.43
C ILE A 22 2.06 22.66 14.86
N LEU A 23 3.15 23.39 15.05
CA LEU A 23 3.52 23.94 16.35
C LEU A 23 2.63 25.11 16.80
N ALA A 24 1.90 25.75 15.88
CA ALA A 24 0.92 26.80 16.18
C ALA A 24 -0.45 26.27 16.63
N GLU A 25 -0.67 24.97 16.55
CA GLU A 25 -1.92 24.36 16.99
C GLU A 25 -2.14 24.59 18.50
N PRO A 26 -3.38 24.83 18.94
CA PRO A 26 -3.69 25.12 20.35
C PRO A 26 -3.30 24.01 21.31
N GLN A 27 -3.30 22.78 20.82
CA GLN A 27 -2.91 21.59 21.58
C GLN A 27 -1.57 21.07 21.09
N LYS A 28 -0.77 20.48 22.01
CA LYS A 28 0.46 19.79 21.62
C LYS A 28 0.11 18.68 20.63
N THR A 29 0.54 18.87 19.38
CA THR A 29 0.21 18.00 18.24
C THR A 29 1.38 17.08 17.91
N GLY A 30 1.08 15.82 17.66
CA GLY A 30 2.03 14.80 17.20
C GLY A 30 1.56 14.13 15.94
N ILE A 31 2.42 13.32 15.34
CA ILE A 31 2.19 12.63 14.08
C ILE A 31 2.27 11.12 14.30
N MET A 32 1.31 10.38 13.73
CA MET A 32 1.29 8.92 13.73
C MET A 32 1.28 8.38 12.31
N ILE A 33 2.29 7.61 11.94
CA ILE A 33 2.34 6.92 10.64
C ILE A 33 1.83 5.49 10.82
N CYS A 34 0.69 5.18 10.20
CA CYS A 34 0.01 3.90 10.35
C CYS A 34 0.38 2.96 9.19
N GLY A 35 1.18 1.93 9.46
CA GLY A 35 1.54 0.89 8.50
C GLY A 35 0.59 -0.30 8.54
N HIS A 36 0.53 -1.04 7.44
CA HIS A 36 -0.15 -2.34 7.42
C HIS A 36 0.58 -3.36 8.31
N GLY A 37 1.89 -3.41 8.18
CA GLY A 37 2.75 -4.44 8.73
C GLY A 37 3.09 -5.55 7.73
N SER A 38 4.07 -6.35 8.06
CA SER A 38 4.54 -7.45 7.23
C SER A 38 5.28 -8.49 8.05
N ARG A 39 5.22 -9.76 7.64
CA ARG A 39 6.10 -10.81 8.14
C ARG A 39 7.52 -10.74 7.55
N ASP A 40 7.71 -9.96 6.50
CA ASP A 40 9.01 -9.71 5.88
C ASP A 40 9.75 -8.60 6.65
N LEU A 41 10.88 -8.94 7.25
CA LEU A 41 11.68 -8.01 8.05
C LEU A 41 12.26 -6.86 7.22
N GLY A 42 12.52 -7.07 5.93
CA GLY A 42 12.97 -6.03 5.00
C GLY A 42 11.89 -4.95 4.83
N ALA A 43 10.64 -5.36 4.63
CA ALA A 43 9.50 -4.45 4.52
C ALA A 43 9.29 -3.64 5.82
N VAL A 44 9.43 -4.29 6.98
CA VAL A 44 9.34 -3.63 8.30
C VAL A 44 10.46 -2.61 8.46
N ALA A 45 11.70 -2.95 8.09
CA ALA A 45 12.84 -2.05 8.18
C ALA A 45 12.70 -0.83 7.26
N GLU A 46 12.23 -1.03 6.00
CA GLU A 46 12.01 0.06 5.05
C GLU A 46 10.90 1.01 5.51
N PHE A 47 9.79 0.50 6.05
CA PHE A 47 8.75 1.34 6.63
C PHE A 47 9.27 2.15 7.82
N SER A 48 10.00 1.52 8.73
CA SER A 48 10.63 2.20 9.87
C SER A 48 11.60 3.30 9.40
N LYS A 49 12.38 3.04 8.36
CA LYS A 49 13.29 4.02 7.76
C LYS A 49 12.53 5.21 7.18
N LEU A 50 11.43 4.98 6.47
CA LEU A 50 10.56 6.04 5.94
C LEU A 50 9.97 6.88 7.07
N ALA A 51 9.42 6.27 8.11
CA ALA A 51 8.86 6.99 9.25
C ALA A 51 9.92 7.87 9.95
N LYS A 52 11.12 7.36 10.13
CA LYS A 52 12.27 8.13 10.67
C LYS A 52 12.70 9.28 9.75
N ALA A 53 12.65 9.07 8.43
CA ALA A 53 12.93 10.13 7.46
C ALA A 53 11.89 11.25 7.55
N ILE A 54 10.61 10.93 7.67
CA ILE A 54 9.55 11.93 7.92
C ILE A 54 9.82 12.69 9.22
N ALA A 55 10.15 11.98 10.30
CA ALA A 55 10.49 12.59 11.61
C ALA A 55 11.69 13.54 11.51
N SER A 56 12.72 13.20 10.73
CA SER A 56 13.91 14.04 10.57
C SER A 56 13.63 15.38 9.88
N HIS A 57 12.57 15.47 9.07
CA HIS A 57 12.10 16.72 8.49
C HIS A 57 11.34 17.61 9.48
N LEU A 58 10.87 17.06 10.61
CA LEU A 58 10.04 17.75 11.60
C LEU A 58 10.63 17.61 13.02
N PRO A 59 11.87 18.07 13.27
CA PRO A 59 12.63 17.74 14.48
C PRO A 59 11.99 18.21 15.79
N ASN A 60 11.08 19.19 15.76
CA ASN A 60 10.41 19.73 16.94
C ASN A 60 8.97 19.20 17.11
N VAL A 61 8.55 18.26 16.28
CA VAL A 61 7.22 17.65 16.32
C VAL A 61 7.36 16.20 16.76
N PRO A 62 6.63 15.73 17.78
CA PRO A 62 6.60 14.30 18.12
C PRO A 62 6.08 13.47 16.95
N VAL A 63 6.87 12.51 16.48
CA VAL A 63 6.49 11.59 15.41
C VAL A 63 6.70 10.18 15.89
N ASP A 64 5.69 9.31 15.71
CA ASP A 64 5.81 7.88 15.95
C ASP A 64 5.12 7.10 14.83
N TYR A 65 5.30 5.80 14.82
CA TYR A 65 4.71 4.91 13.85
C TYR A 65 4.27 3.59 14.49
N GLY A 66 3.43 2.87 13.79
CA GLY A 66 3.04 1.52 14.20
C GLY A 66 2.32 0.78 13.10
N TYR A 67 2.25 -0.52 13.27
CA TYR A 67 1.65 -1.43 12.31
C TYR A 67 0.26 -1.87 12.76
N LEU A 68 -0.59 -2.15 11.80
CA LEU A 68 -1.91 -2.73 12.05
C LEU A 68 -1.77 -4.18 12.52
N GLU A 69 -0.91 -4.96 11.81
CA GLU A 69 -0.76 -6.40 12.03
C GLU A 69 0.66 -6.89 11.68
N PHE A 70 1.00 -8.13 12.04
CA PHE A 70 2.22 -8.88 11.69
C PHE A 70 3.55 -8.32 12.18
N ALA A 71 3.62 -7.10 12.67
CA ALA A 71 4.88 -6.46 13.07
C ALA A 71 4.68 -5.53 14.27
N THR A 72 5.80 -5.17 14.90
CA THR A 72 5.84 -4.24 16.03
C THR A 72 6.74 -3.04 15.73
N PRO A 73 6.47 -1.88 16.37
CA PRO A 73 5.38 -1.60 17.31
C PRO A 73 4.01 -1.58 16.63
N ILE A 74 2.96 -1.95 17.36
CA ILE A 74 1.58 -1.81 16.88
C ILE A 74 1.13 -0.34 16.96
N ILE A 75 0.08 0.03 16.22
CA ILE A 75 -0.46 1.40 16.20
C ILE A 75 -0.74 1.92 17.61
N LYS A 76 -1.34 1.09 18.48
CA LYS A 76 -1.64 1.45 19.87
C LYS A 76 -0.39 1.83 20.67
N THR A 77 0.73 1.14 20.44
CA THR A 77 2.02 1.45 21.09
C THR A 77 2.53 2.83 20.67
N GLY A 78 2.52 3.15 19.37
CA GLY A 78 2.93 4.47 18.88
C GLY A 78 2.05 5.59 19.41
N LEU A 79 0.72 5.40 19.46
CA LEU A 79 -0.21 6.36 20.06
C LEU A 79 0.07 6.58 21.54
N LYS A 80 0.35 5.51 22.30
CA LYS A 80 0.73 5.61 23.69
C LYS A 80 2.02 6.40 23.88
N ASN A 81 3.04 6.13 23.09
CA ASN A 81 4.31 6.86 23.14
C ASN A 81 4.13 8.36 22.89
N LEU A 82 3.27 8.75 21.95
CA LEU A 82 2.91 10.14 21.69
C LEU A 82 2.18 10.76 22.90
N GLN A 83 1.22 10.04 23.48
CA GLN A 83 0.48 10.48 24.65
C GLN A 83 1.40 10.65 25.87
N ASP A 84 2.34 9.75 26.11
CA ASP A 84 3.33 9.81 27.18
C ASP A 84 4.29 11.03 27.02
N GLN A 85 4.50 11.49 25.79
CA GLN A 85 5.19 12.76 25.48
C GLN A 85 4.31 13.99 25.69
N GLY A 86 3.06 13.85 26.15
CA GLY A 86 2.13 14.94 26.41
C GLY A 86 1.37 15.44 25.18
N VAL A 87 1.38 14.68 24.08
CA VAL A 87 0.56 14.98 22.90
C VAL A 87 -0.92 14.86 23.27
N LYS A 88 -1.74 15.80 22.75
CA LYS A 88 -3.20 15.85 22.94
C LYS A 88 -3.96 15.71 21.64
N ARG A 89 -3.32 16.04 20.51
CA ARG A 89 -3.86 15.89 19.16
C ARG A 89 -2.88 15.11 18.29
N VAL A 90 -3.37 14.14 17.54
CA VAL A 90 -2.55 13.33 16.64
C VAL A 90 -3.06 13.50 15.22
N LEU A 91 -2.15 13.81 14.30
CA LEU A 91 -2.38 13.74 12.87
C LEU A 91 -1.93 12.35 12.41
N ALA A 92 -2.87 11.47 12.08
CA ALA A 92 -2.59 10.09 11.71
C ALA A 92 -2.68 9.91 10.20
N ILE A 93 -1.68 9.28 9.58
CA ILE A 93 -1.63 9.05 8.13
C ILE A 93 -1.43 7.56 7.84
N PRO A 94 -2.25 6.95 6.95
CA PRO A 94 -2.00 5.61 6.48
C PRO A 94 -0.80 5.57 5.54
N GLY A 95 0.16 4.70 5.81
CA GLY A 95 1.28 4.39 4.92
C GLY A 95 0.84 3.45 3.79
N MET A 96 -0.14 3.90 2.99
CA MET A 96 -0.78 3.10 1.94
C MET A 96 -0.89 3.89 0.65
N LEU A 97 -0.69 3.20 -0.49
CA LEU A 97 -0.78 3.81 -1.81
C LEU A 97 -2.23 4.16 -2.17
N PHE A 98 -3.15 3.22 -1.96
CA PHE A 98 -4.57 3.40 -2.25
C PHE A 98 -5.41 2.89 -1.09
N ALA A 99 -6.47 3.63 -0.79
CA ALA A 99 -7.39 3.26 0.26
C ALA A 99 -8.27 2.08 -0.17
N ALA A 100 -8.19 1.01 0.60
CA ALA A 100 -9.07 -0.16 0.57
C ALA A 100 -9.48 -0.50 2.01
N GLY A 101 -9.88 -1.73 2.31
CA GLY A 101 -10.40 -2.13 3.62
C GLY A 101 -9.55 -1.63 4.81
N HIS A 102 -8.24 -1.84 4.78
CA HIS A 102 -7.37 -1.43 5.88
C HIS A 102 -7.38 0.09 6.13
N ALA A 103 -7.30 0.91 5.08
CA ALA A 103 -7.31 2.36 5.22
C ALA A 103 -8.72 2.93 5.46
N LYS A 104 -9.77 2.31 4.87
CA LYS A 104 -11.15 2.77 4.99
C LYS A 104 -11.85 2.27 6.26
N ASN A 105 -11.42 1.13 6.82
CA ASN A 105 -12.09 0.45 7.93
C ASN A 105 -11.16 0.14 9.12
N ASP A 106 -10.10 -0.67 8.91
CA ASP A 106 -9.37 -1.29 10.03
C ASP A 106 -8.54 -0.27 10.83
N ILE A 107 -7.75 0.57 10.16
CA ILE A 107 -6.99 1.63 10.83
C ILE A 107 -7.92 2.63 11.51
N PRO A 108 -8.97 3.19 10.86
CA PRO A 108 -9.96 4.04 11.54
C PRO A 108 -10.57 3.39 12.77
N SER A 109 -10.88 2.09 12.74
CA SER A 109 -11.42 1.36 13.89
C SER A 109 -10.45 1.38 15.07
N VAL A 110 -9.16 1.09 14.85
CA VAL A 110 -8.13 1.13 15.89
C VAL A 110 -7.97 2.54 16.45
N LEU A 111 -7.89 3.57 15.58
CA LEU A 111 -7.71 4.96 15.98
C LEU A 111 -8.90 5.48 16.77
N ASN A 112 -10.13 5.23 16.29
CA ASN A 112 -11.36 5.66 16.95
C ASN A 112 -11.53 4.99 18.33
N THR A 113 -11.24 3.70 18.43
CA THR A 113 -11.27 2.96 19.70
C THR A 113 -10.26 3.55 20.69
N TYR A 114 -9.03 3.81 20.26
CA TYR A 114 -8.01 4.40 21.13
C TYR A 114 -8.39 5.84 21.56
N ALA A 115 -8.89 6.66 20.62
CA ALA A 115 -9.36 8.01 20.93
C ALA A 115 -10.47 8.03 22.00
N ALA A 116 -11.47 7.14 21.85
CA ALA A 116 -12.57 7.01 22.80
C ALA A 116 -12.11 6.61 24.22
N GLN A 117 -11.08 5.74 24.31
CA GLN A 117 -10.55 5.24 25.59
C GLN A 117 -9.60 6.24 26.28
N SER A 118 -8.81 6.97 25.50
CA SER A 118 -7.73 7.82 26.01
C SER A 118 -8.05 9.30 26.10
N GLY A 119 -9.13 9.75 25.43
CA GLY A 119 -9.46 11.16 25.26
C GLY A 119 -8.52 11.92 24.32
N LEU A 120 -7.65 11.22 23.57
CA LEU A 120 -6.77 11.79 22.58
C LEU A 120 -7.58 12.21 21.35
N GLN A 121 -7.43 13.44 20.87
CA GLN A 121 -8.00 13.83 19.59
C GLN A 121 -7.15 13.21 18.48
N ILE A 122 -7.77 12.50 17.54
CA ILE A 122 -7.07 11.88 16.40
C ILE A 122 -7.77 12.31 15.12
N ASP A 123 -7.03 13.01 14.26
CA ASP A 123 -7.47 13.39 12.93
C ASP A 123 -6.78 12.46 11.91
N TYR A 124 -7.57 11.75 11.12
CA TYR A 124 -7.08 10.75 10.19
C TYR A 124 -7.02 11.29 8.77
N GLY A 125 -5.85 11.22 8.16
CA GLY A 125 -5.61 11.65 6.79
C GLY A 125 -5.94 10.58 5.75
N ARG A 126 -5.93 10.98 4.48
CA ARG A 126 -6.11 10.07 3.36
C ARG A 126 -4.82 9.33 2.99
N ASP A 127 -4.96 8.30 2.20
CA ASP A 127 -3.88 7.54 1.56
C ASP A 127 -3.01 8.43 0.64
N LEU A 128 -1.90 7.89 0.13
CA LEU A 128 -1.03 8.63 -0.80
C LEU A 128 -1.72 8.90 -2.14
N SER A 129 -2.63 8.03 -2.57
CA SER A 129 -3.55 8.19 -3.70
C SER A 129 -2.85 8.53 -5.03
N ILE A 130 -3.63 9.03 -5.98
CA ILE A 130 -3.11 9.61 -7.22
C ILE A 130 -2.65 11.04 -6.91
N ASP A 131 -1.34 11.22 -6.91
CA ASP A 131 -0.68 12.49 -6.66
C ASP A 131 0.41 12.70 -7.71
N THR A 132 0.61 13.92 -8.17
CA THR A 132 1.64 14.23 -9.19
C THR A 132 3.04 13.85 -8.72
N LYS A 133 3.33 13.96 -7.43
CA LYS A 133 4.62 13.56 -6.84
C LYS A 133 4.79 12.04 -6.88
N MET A 134 3.72 11.28 -6.58
CA MET A 134 3.73 9.82 -6.66
C MET A 134 3.94 9.33 -8.09
N ILE A 135 3.30 9.99 -9.08
CA ILE A 135 3.50 9.68 -10.50
C ILE A 135 4.94 10.02 -10.93
N ARG A 136 5.50 11.13 -10.46
CA ARG A 136 6.90 11.49 -10.75
C ARG A 136 7.88 10.50 -10.13
N ALA A 137 7.68 10.11 -8.86
CA ALA A 137 8.50 9.10 -8.22
C ALA A 137 8.46 7.76 -8.99
N ALA A 138 7.29 7.34 -9.43
CA ALA A 138 7.12 6.14 -10.25
C ALA A 138 7.81 6.29 -11.63
N SER A 139 7.65 7.45 -12.27
CA SER A 139 8.33 7.77 -13.53
C SER A 139 9.86 7.66 -13.40
N ASP A 140 10.43 8.16 -12.30
CA ASP A 140 11.87 8.09 -12.08
C ASP A 140 12.36 6.65 -11.92
N ARG A 141 11.58 5.77 -11.25
CA ARG A 141 11.90 4.33 -11.16
C ARG A 141 11.88 3.64 -12.52
N VAL A 142 10.89 3.94 -13.36
CA VAL A 142 10.79 3.39 -14.72
C VAL A 142 11.94 3.90 -15.60
N LYS A 143 12.23 5.21 -15.55
CA LYS A 143 13.35 5.81 -16.29
C LYS A 143 14.70 5.21 -15.88
N GLN A 144 14.93 4.99 -14.59
CA GLN A 144 16.15 4.32 -14.10
C GLN A 144 16.31 2.93 -14.71
N ALA A 145 15.23 2.16 -14.79
CA ALA A 145 15.25 0.82 -15.40
C ALA A 145 15.57 0.89 -16.89
N ILE A 146 14.94 1.81 -17.64
CA ILE A 146 15.22 2.03 -19.07
C ILE A 146 16.69 2.41 -19.29
N MET A 147 17.20 3.38 -18.54
CA MET A 147 18.59 3.81 -18.65
C MET A 147 19.59 2.69 -18.34
N SER A 148 19.27 1.86 -17.37
CA SER A 148 20.14 0.71 -17.01
C SER A 148 20.14 -0.37 -18.08
N ALA A 149 19.06 -0.52 -18.86
CA ALA A 149 18.96 -1.45 -19.97
C ALA A 149 19.66 -0.93 -21.26
N GLY A 150 19.85 0.39 -21.37
CA GLY A 150 20.48 1.04 -22.52
C GLY A 150 19.51 1.38 -23.66
N ASP A 151 20.07 2.03 -24.71
CA ASP A 151 19.31 2.67 -25.78
C ASP A 151 19.00 1.75 -26.98
N GLY A 152 19.18 0.43 -26.82
CA GLY A 152 19.02 -0.53 -27.92
C GLY A 152 17.57 -0.73 -28.40
N ILE A 153 16.57 -0.37 -27.57
CA ILE A 153 15.14 -0.46 -27.87
C ILE A 153 14.50 0.87 -27.50
N SER A 154 13.70 1.42 -28.42
CA SER A 154 13.05 2.70 -28.26
C SER A 154 11.83 2.65 -27.32
N ASN A 155 11.37 3.81 -26.85
CA ASN A 155 10.22 3.90 -25.96
C ASN A 155 8.93 3.39 -26.63
N ASP A 156 8.71 3.67 -27.90
CA ASP A 156 7.54 3.21 -28.67
C ASP A 156 7.54 1.69 -28.92
N GLU A 157 8.68 1.03 -28.80
CA GLU A 157 8.82 -0.45 -28.84
C GLU A 157 8.78 -1.11 -27.44
N THR A 158 8.49 -0.31 -26.41
CA THR A 158 8.52 -0.72 -25.00
C THR A 158 7.12 -0.74 -24.39
N LEU A 159 6.76 -1.84 -23.73
CA LEU A 159 5.53 -1.99 -22.95
C LEU A 159 5.82 -1.83 -21.45
N LEU A 160 5.01 -1.03 -20.76
CA LEU A 160 5.03 -0.90 -19.31
C LEU A 160 3.96 -1.82 -18.68
N MET A 161 4.40 -2.78 -17.86
CA MET A 161 3.55 -3.62 -17.03
C MET A 161 3.59 -3.11 -15.60
N VAL A 162 2.56 -2.38 -15.16
CA VAL A 162 2.43 -1.93 -13.76
C VAL A 162 1.76 -3.01 -12.93
N ILE A 163 2.40 -3.43 -11.86
CA ILE A 163 1.87 -4.45 -10.96
C ILE A 163 1.42 -3.82 -9.65
N GLY A 164 0.11 -3.85 -9.41
CA GLY A 164 -0.48 -3.47 -8.13
C GLY A 164 -0.54 -4.63 -7.14
N ARG A 165 -0.82 -4.32 -5.86
CA ARG A 165 -1.08 -5.36 -4.84
C ARG A 165 -2.34 -6.17 -5.18
N GLY A 166 -3.37 -5.48 -5.64
CA GLY A 166 -4.73 -5.98 -5.74
C GLY A 166 -5.51 -5.81 -4.43
N ALA A 167 -6.79 -5.56 -4.55
CA ALA A 167 -7.71 -5.37 -3.45
C ALA A 167 -9.11 -5.88 -3.80
N SER A 168 -9.92 -6.16 -2.78
CA SER A 168 -11.37 -6.38 -2.94
C SER A 168 -12.15 -5.07 -3.13
N ASP A 169 -11.46 -3.95 -3.22
CA ASP A 169 -12.03 -2.63 -3.46
C ASP A 169 -11.74 -2.20 -4.91
N PRO A 170 -12.76 -2.10 -5.78
CA PRO A 170 -12.57 -1.76 -7.18
C PRO A 170 -12.04 -0.34 -7.39
N ASP A 171 -12.28 0.59 -6.46
CA ASP A 171 -11.71 1.93 -6.49
C ASP A 171 -10.16 1.87 -6.39
N ALA A 172 -9.63 1.09 -5.44
CA ALA A 172 -8.19 0.88 -5.31
C ALA A 172 -7.58 0.21 -6.55
N ASN A 173 -8.26 -0.78 -7.14
CA ASN A 173 -7.79 -1.46 -8.35
C ASN A 173 -7.80 -0.50 -9.57
N SER A 174 -8.84 0.32 -9.72
CA SER A 174 -8.94 1.31 -10.80
C SER A 174 -7.86 2.41 -10.70
N ASN A 175 -7.39 2.73 -9.49
CA ASN A 175 -6.29 3.67 -9.30
C ASN A 175 -4.95 3.13 -9.85
N VAL A 176 -4.71 1.81 -9.83
CA VAL A 176 -3.53 1.20 -10.49
C VAL A 176 -3.60 1.40 -12.01
N GLN A 177 -4.80 1.24 -12.61
CA GLN A 177 -5.02 1.52 -14.04
C GLN A 177 -4.71 3.00 -14.37
N LYS A 178 -5.12 3.90 -13.50
CA LYS A 178 -4.87 5.33 -13.65
C LYS A 178 -3.39 5.67 -13.58
N VAL A 179 -2.65 5.06 -12.64
CA VAL A 179 -1.18 5.21 -12.55
C VAL A 179 -0.51 4.70 -13.83
N MET A 180 -0.88 3.52 -14.29
CA MET A 180 -0.35 2.94 -15.53
C MET A 180 -0.55 3.90 -16.70
N ARG A 181 -1.78 4.42 -16.85
CA ARG A 181 -2.13 5.32 -17.94
C ARG A 181 -1.27 6.60 -17.94
N LEU A 182 -1.14 7.23 -16.77
CA LEU A 182 -0.36 8.44 -16.60
C LEU A 182 1.14 8.23 -16.86
N LEU A 183 1.68 7.06 -16.46
CA LEU A 183 3.09 6.72 -16.71
C LEU A 183 3.34 6.40 -18.18
N TRP A 184 2.53 5.54 -18.76
CA TRP A 184 2.66 5.14 -20.15
C TRP A 184 2.63 6.35 -21.10
N GLU A 185 1.59 7.19 -21.00
CA GLU A 185 1.46 8.39 -21.85
C GLU A 185 2.55 9.43 -21.53
N GLY A 186 2.81 9.65 -20.23
CA GLY A 186 3.79 10.65 -19.80
C GLY A 186 5.24 10.31 -20.15
N LEU A 187 5.57 9.03 -20.31
CA LEU A 187 6.89 8.55 -20.71
C LEU A 187 7.03 8.29 -22.22
N GLY A 188 5.93 8.40 -22.98
CA GLY A 188 5.91 8.14 -24.41
C GLY A 188 6.26 6.68 -24.74
N LEU A 189 5.82 5.73 -23.91
CA LEU A 189 6.03 4.31 -24.15
C LEU A 189 5.01 3.79 -25.18
N GLY A 190 5.31 2.67 -25.85
CA GLY A 190 4.46 2.12 -26.88
C GLY A 190 3.11 1.62 -26.35
N TRP A 191 3.09 1.03 -25.15
CA TRP A 191 1.88 0.52 -24.53
C TRP A 191 1.98 0.42 -23.00
N GLY A 192 0.83 0.28 -22.33
CA GLY A 192 0.75 0.06 -20.90
C GLY A 192 -0.32 -0.98 -20.55
N GLU A 193 0.03 -1.89 -19.65
CA GLU A 193 -0.85 -2.91 -19.09
C GLU A 193 -0.73 -2.96 -17.58
N VAL A 194 -1.69 -3.58 -16.91
CA VAL A 194 -1.66 -3.81 -15.47
C VAL A 194 -1.78 -5.28 -15.13
N GLY A 195 -1.15 -5.65 -14.01
CA GLY A 195 -1.36 -6.92 -13.34
C GLY A 195 -1.42 -6.71 -11.82
N TYR A 196 -1.76 -7.77 -11.10
CA TYR A 196 -1.90 -7.71 -9.66
C TYR A 196 -1.17 -8.89 -9.00
N SER A 197 -0.59 -8.63 -7.84
CA SER A 197 0.12 -9.67 -7.09
C SER A 197 -0.84 -10.64 -6.38
N GLY A 198 -2.13 -10.30 -6.28
CA GLY A 198 -3.17 -11.12 -5.68
C GLY A 198 -4.52 -10.43 -5.64
N VAL A 199 -5.51 -11.10 -5.06
CA VAL A 199 -6.87 -10.63 -4.73
C VAL A 199 -7.74 -10.32 -5.94
N THR A 200 -7.19 -9.79 -7.03
CA THR A 200 -7.89 -9.44 -8.26
C THR A 200 -7.09 -9.82 -9.51
N PHE A 201 -7.69 -9.68 -10.68
CA PHE A 201 -7.14 -10.10 -11.97
C PHE A 201 -6.74 -8.92 -12.86
N PRO A 202 -5.86 -9.16 -13.86
CA PRO A 202 -5.07 -10.38 -14.09
C PRO A 202 -3.92 -10.51 -13.07
N LEU A 203 -3.57 -11.76 -12.70
CA LEU A 203 -2.39 -12.02 -11.90
C LEU A 203 -1.10 -11.80 -12.69
N VAL A 204 0.05 -11.66 -11.98
CA VAL A 204 1.35 -11.27 -12.57
C VAL A 204 1.74 -12.15 -13.76
N GLN A 205 1.78 -13.49 -13.59
CA GLN A 205 2.24 -14.36 -14.64
C GLN A 205 1.33 -14.31 -15.87
N PRO A 206 -0.02 -14.50 -15.79
CA PRO A 206 -0.91 -14.36 -16.93
C PRO A 206 -0.85 -12.98 -17.59
N ALA A 207 -0.67 -11.91 -16.81
CA ALA A 207 -0.55 -10.56 -17.36
C ALA A 207 0.73 -10.41 -18.20
N LEU A 208 1.87 -10.91 -17.74
CA LEU A 208 3.12 -10.90 -18.49
C LEU A 208 3.05 -11.79 -19.74
N GLU A 209 2.47 -12.98 -19.64
CA GLU A 209 2.25 -13.87 -20.81
C GLU A 209 1.33 -13.24 -21.85
N HIS A 210 0.34 -12.45 -21.40
CA HIS A 210 -0.51 -11.66 -22.29
C HIS A 210 0.29 -10.54 -22.96
N ALA A 211 1.09 -9.82 -22.20
CA ALA A 211 1.91 -8.71 -22.70
C ALA A 211 2.88 -9.15 -23.79
N VAL A 212 3.46 -10.35 -23.69
CA VAL A 212 4.32 -10.93 -24.76
C VAL A 212 3.57 -11.04 -26.10
N LYS A 213 2.28 -11.40 -26.08
CA LYS A 213 1.47 -11.54 -27.29
C LYS A 213 1.21 -10.22 -28.01
N LEU A 214 1.41 -9.08 -27.34
CA LEU A 214 1.26 -7.76 -27.95
C LEU A 214 2.45 -7.37 -28.85
N GLY A 215 3.56 -8.13 -28.82
CA GLY A 215 4.64 -8.03 -29.79
C GLY A 215 5.64 -6.89 -29.56
N TYR A 216 5.67 -6.29 -28.36
CA TYR A 216 6.66 -5.29 -27.99
C TYR A 216 8.03 -5.93 -27.77
N LYS A 217 9.10 -5.22 -28.15
CA LYS A 217 10.48 -5.73 -28.02
C LYS A 217 10.98 -5.72 -26.58
N ARG A 218 10.49 -4.78 -25.75
CA ARG A 218 10.84 -4.65 -24.33
C ARG A 218 9.58 -4.64 -23.47
N ILE A 219 9.61 -5.36 -22.34
CA ILE A 219 8.58 -5.33 -21.31
C ILE A 219 9.22 -4.90 -19.99
N ILE A 220 8.74 -3.79 -19.43
CA ILE A 220 9.15 -3.28 -18.11
C ILE A 220 8.17 -3.78 -17.08
N THR A 221 8.62 -4.58 -16.11
CA THR A 221 7.80 -4.96 -14.95
C THR A 221 8.06 -3.98 -13.82
N PHE A 222 7.05 -3.20 -13.47
CA PHE A 222 7.12 -2.17 -12.44
C PHE A 222 6.18 -2.49 -11.28
N PRO A 223 6.69 -2.97 -10.13
CA PRO A 223 5.89 -3.10 -8.90
C PRO A 223 5.53 -1.72 -8.35
N TYR A 224 4.25 -1.36 -8.38
CA TYR A 224 3.77 -0.13 -7.73
C TYR A 224 3.52 -0.41 -6.25
N PHE A 225 4.61 -0.44 -5.49
CA PHE A 225 4.67 -0.76 -4.06
C PHE A 225 5.52 0.27 -3.34
N LEU A 226 5.22 0.51 -2.06
CA LEU A 226 6.05 1.37 -1.21
C LEU A 226 7.32 0.66 -0.76
N PHE A 227 7.22 -0.61 -0.38
CA PHE A 227 8.31 -1.35 0.27
C PHE A 227 8.50 -2.71 -0.37
N THR A 228 9.69 -3.29 -0.12
CA THR A 228 9.99 -4.69 -0.44
C THR A 228 9.04 -5.65 0.29
N GLY A 229 9.19 -6.93 0.07
CA GLY A 229 8.47 -7.97 0.77
C GLY A 229 8.15 -9.18 -0.11
N ILE A 230 7.46 -10.15 0.49
CA ILE A 230 7.12 -11.42 -0.18
C ILE A 230 6.44 -11.19 -1.53
N LEU A 231 5.54 -10.21 -1.62
CA LEU A 231 4.80 -9.93 -2.87
C LEU A 231 5.70 -9.36 -3.95
N VAL A 232 6.59 -8.41 -3.63
CA VAL A 232 7.54 -7.83 -4.60
C VAL A 232 8.52 -8.90 -5.10
N ASN A 233 9.03 -9.73 -4.19
CA ASN A 233 9.92 -10.84 -4.54
C ASN A 233 9.21 -11.85 -5.46
N ARG A 234 7.94 -12.17 -5.19
CA ARG A 234 7.10 -13.03 -6.03
C ARG A 234 6.87 -12.42 -7.42
N ILE A 235 6.62 -11.11 -7.51
CA ILE A 235 6.49 -10.41 -8.79
C ILE A 235 7.76 -10.59 -9.64
N TYR A 236 8.93 -10.39 -9.04
CA TYR A 236 10.19 -10.56 -9.74
C TYR A 236 10.49 -12.02 -10.11
N ALA A 237 10.09 -12.98 -9.29
CA ALA A 237 10.20 -14.40 -9.63
C ALA A 237 9.33 -14.78 -10.85
N TYR A 238 8.09 -14.28 -10.92
CA TYR A 238 7.24 -14.48 -12.11
C TYR A 238 7.80 -13.76 -13.34
N HIS A 239 8.35 -12.55 -13.18
CA HIS A 239 9.06 -11.87 -14.24
C HIS A 239 10.18 -12.74 -14.82
N ASP A 240 11.06 -13.27 -13.97
CA ASP A 240 12.19 -14.12 -14.40
C ASP A 240 11.72 -15.40 -15.10
N LYS A 241 10.65 -16.01 -14.56
CA LYS A 241 10.05 -17.21 -15.14
C LYS A 241 9.53 -16.97 -16.58
N VAL A 242 8.79 -15.87 -16.77
CA VAL A 242 8.24 -15.54 -18.11
C VAL A 242 9.35 -15.08 -19.05
N ALA A 243 10.31 -14.29 -18.59
CA ALA A 243 11.46 -13.85 -19.38
C ALA A 243 12.27 -15.04 -19.92
N ALA A 244 12.50 -16.06 -19.09
CA ALA A 244 13.21 -17.27 -19.52
C ALA A 244 12.49 -18.07 -20.61
N GLN A 245 11.17 -17.96 -20.70
CA GLN A 245 10.34 -18.60 -21.73
C GLN A 245 10.30 -17.83 -23.05
N HIS A 246 10.68 -16.55 -23.04
CA HIS A 246 10.57 -15.63 -24.17
C HIS A 246 11.89 -14.89 -24.45
N PRO A 247 12.97 -15.59 -24.84
CA PRO A 247 14.31 -14.99 -25.01
C PRO A 247 14.38 -13.96 -26.15
N GLY A 248 13.37 -13.87 -26.99
CA GLY A 248 13.26 -12.84 -28.05
C GLY A 248 12.70 -11.50 -27.57
N VAL A 249 12.27 -11.38 -26.31
CA VAL A 249 11.75 -10.15 -25.71
C VAL A 249 12.69 -9.73 -24.58
N GLU A 250 13.08 -8.46 -24.57
CA GLU A 250 13.87 -7.92 -23.46
C GLU A 250 12.95 -7.62 -22.26
N PHE A 251 13.18 -8.32 -21.16
CA PHE A 251 12.47 -8.09 -19.89
C PHE A 251 13.36 -7.32 -18.93
N ILE A 252 12.86 -6.20 -18.40
CA ILE A 252 13.57 -5.40 -17.40
C ILE A 252 12.71 -5.17 -16.16
N LYS A 253 13.36 -5.19 -14.99
CA LYS A 253 12.74 -4.92 -13.70
C LYS A 253 12.93 -3.46 -13.34
N ALA A 254 11.86 -2.73 -13.12
CA ALA A 254 11.94 -1.44 -12.44
C ALA A 254 11.89 -1.64 -10.91
N GLY A 255 12.59 -0.80 -10.16
CA GLY A 255 12.50 -0.77 -8.71
C GLY A 255 11.13 -0.23 -8.25
N TYR A 256 10.72 -0.57 -7.04
CA TYR A 256 9.52 -0.03 -6.39
C TYR A 256 9.81 1.38 -5.80
N LEU A 257 8.78 2.03 -5.21
CA LEU A 257 8.86 3.44 -4.81
C LEU A 257 9.85 3.71 -3.67
N ASN A 258 9.82 2.89 -2.61
CA ASN A 258 10.66 2.99 -1.41
C ASN A 258 10.64 4.41 -0.77
N ASP A 259 11.77 4.84 -0.24
CA ASP A 259 12.01 6.14 0.41
C ASP A 259 12.32 7.26 -0.60
N HIS A 260 11.72 7.23 -1.79
CA HIS A 260 11.88 8.29 -2.78
C HIS A 260 11.50 9.66 -2.17
N PRO A 261 12.28 10.72 -2.35
CA PRO A 261 11.99 12.03 -1.73
C PRO A 261 10.57 12.55 -1.98
N LEU A 262 10.03 12.33 -3.18
CA LEU A 262 8.66 12.70 -3.52
C LEU A 262 7.60 11.85 -2.81
N VAL A 263 7.92 10.64 -2.40
CA VAL A 263 7.05 9.83 -1.53
C VAL A 263 6.99 10.46 -0.14
N ILE A 264 8.15 10.80 0.43
CA ILE A 264 8.25 11.49 1.73
C ILE A 264 7.51 12.82 1.69
N GLU A 265 7.72 13.64 0.65
CA GLU A 265 7.01 14.90 0.46
C GLU A 265 5.49 14.71 0.38
N THR A 266 5.02 13.62 -0.24
CA THR A 266 3.59 13.30 -0.29
C THR A 266 3.05 13.04 1.11
N PHE A 267 3.75 12.30 1.97
CA PHE A 267 3.34 12.14 3.38
C PHE A 267 3.24 13.47 4.10
N LEU A 268 4.22 14.36 3.92
CA LEU A 268 4.20 15.69 4.54
C LEU A 268 3.03 16.56 4.03
N ASN A 269 2.67 16.44 2.75
CA ASN A 269 1.47 17.11 2.23
C ASN A 269 0.17 16.56 2.82
N ARG A 270 0.09 15.26 3.10
CA ARG A 270 -1.08 14.66 3.77
C ARG A 270 -1.29 15.27 5.18
N LEU A 271 -0.20 15.64 5.90
CA LEU A 271 -0.31 16.37 7.16
C LEU A 271 -0.92 17.76 6.95
N LEU A 272 -0.49 18.47 5.93
CA LEU A 272 -1.03 19.79 5.61
C LEU A 272 -2.52 19.72 5.27
N GLU A 273 -2.93 18.73 4.47
CA GLU A 273 -4.34 18.50 4.10
C GLU A 273 -5.22 18.25 5.33
N ILE A 274 -4.72 17.52 6.36
CA ILE A 274 -5.46 17.35 7.62
C ILE A 274 -5.66 18.69 8.32
N LEU A 275 -4.61 19.53 8.38
CA LEU A 275 -4.68 20.85 9.01
C LEU A 275 -5.59 21.82 8.25
N ASP A 276 -5.74 21.65 6.96
CA ASP A 276 -6.62 22.46 6.10
C ASP A 276 -8.06 21.93 6.04
N GLY A 277 -8.31 20.72 6.57
CA GLY A 277 -9.62 20.06 6.49
C GLY A 277 -9.91 19.46 5.10
N GLU A 278 -8.89 19.24 4.27
CA GLU A 278 -9.00 18.72 2.89
C GLU A 278 -8.54 17.25 2.79
N ASN A 279 -8.70 16.49 3.86
CA ASN A 279 -8.16 15.14 4.01
C ASN A 279 -9.12 14.00 3.62
N SER A 280 -10.19 14.30 2.88
CA SER A 280 -11.17 13.29 2.46
C SER A 280 -10.57 12.30 1.44
N MET A 281 -10.76 11.00 1.71
CA MET A 281 -10.54 9.93 0.74
C MET A 281 -11.57 10.02 -0.40
N ASN A 282 -11.50 9.11 -1.39
CA ASN A 282 -12.49 9.03 -2.45
C ASN A 282 -13.84 8.48 -1.91
N CYS A 283 -14.51 9.30 -1.08
CA CYS A 283 -15.70 8.89 -0.36
C CYS A 283 -16.91 8.64 -1.28
N GLY A 284 -16.93 9.26 -2.47
CA GLY A 284 -17.97 9.02 -3.48
C GLY A 284 -17.91 7.65 -4.15
N LEU A 285 -16.81 6.89 -3.97
CA LEU A 285 -16.65 5.51 -4.42
C LEU A 285 -16.34 4.55 -3.25
N CYS A 286 -16.61 4.99 -2.02
CA CYS A 286 -16.38 4.16 -0.84
C CYS A 286 -17.54 3.18 -0.63
N LYS A 287 -17.30 1.89 -0.80
CA LYS A 287 -18.30 0.83 -0.65
C LYS A 287 -18.97 0.76 0.73
N TYR A 288 -18.39 1.37 1.75
CA TYR A 288 -19.01 1.47 3.09
C TYR A 288 -19.97 2.66 3.25
N ARG A 289 -19.97 3.60 2.30
CA ARG A 289 -20.79 4.84 2.35
C ARG A 289 -21.75 4.97 1.20
N GLU A 290 -21.35 4.53 0.00
CA GLU A 290 -22.09 4.72 -1.23
C GLU A 290 -22.39 3.38 -1.90
N GLN A 291 -23.45 3.33 -2.68
CA GLN A 291 -23.77 2.14 -3.46
C GLN A 291 -22.78 1.98 -4.61
N VAL A 292 -21.85 1.04 -4.45
CA VAL A 292 -20.88 0.65 -5.48
C VAL A 292 -21.33 -0.67 -6.08
N LEU A 293 -21.38 -0.75 -7.42
CA LEU A 293 -21.84 -1.93 -8.16
C LEU A 293 -21.16 -3.22 -7.66
N GLY A 294 -21.95 -4.17 -7.18
CA GLY A 294 -21.50 -5.45 -6.63
C GLY A 294 -21.10 -5.41 -5.15
N PHE A 295 -21.34 -4.29 -4.42
CA PHE A 295 -21.02 -4.11 -3.01
C PHE A 295 -22.18 -3.43 -2.24
N GLU A 296 -23.37 -3.54 -2.75
CA GLU A 296 -24.55 -2.85 -2.23
C GLU A 296 -24.90 -3.26 -0.79
N ASP A 297 -24.59 -4.49 -0.41
CA ASP A 297 -24.79 -5.06 0.93
C ASP A 297 -23.77 -4.57 1.98
N GLN A 298 -22.71 -3.88 1.55
CA GLN A 298 -21.65 -3.40 2.45
C GLN A 298 -21.88 -1.97 2.96
N ILE A 299 -22.91 -1.30 2.46
CA ILE A 299 -23.24 0.08 2.87
C ILE A 299 -23.66 0.11 4.35
N GLY A 300 -23.00 0.98 5.10
CA GLY A 300 -23.36 1.21 6.51
C GLY A 300 -22.94 0.10 7.47
N LEU A 301 -22.15 -0.88 7.03
CA LEU A 301 -21.60 -1.86 7.95
C LEU A 301 -20.74 -1.19 9.03
N PRO A 302 -20.77 -1.70 10.27
CA PRO A 302 -19.95 -1.17 11.34
C PRO A 302 -18.47 -1.35 11.02
N GLN A 303 -17.66 -0.38 11.44
CA GLN A 303 -16.21 -0.50 11.36
C GLN A 303 -15.72 -1.44 12.46
N GLU A 304 -15.39 -2.66 12.09
CA GLU A 304 -14.81 -3.66 12.98
C GLU A 304 -13.41 -4.03 12.48
N SER A 305 -12.44 -4.06 13.39
CA SER A 305 -11.10 -4.55 13.05
C SER A 305 -11.13 -6.06 12.92
N HIS A 306 -10.65 -6.58 11.81
CA HIS A 306 -10.58 -8.02 11.55
C HIS A 306 -9.24 -8.65 11.98
N HIS A 307 -8.31 -7.86 12.53
CA HIS A 307 -6.91 -8.26 12.72
C HIS A 307 -6.49 -8.45 14.18
N HIS A 308 -7.44 -8.63 15.11
CA HIS A 308 -7.15 -8.77 16.56
C HIS A 308 -6.21 -9.92 16.92
N HIS A 309 -6.13 -10.95 16.06
CA HIS A 309 -5.37 -12.18 16.36
C HIS A 309 -3.92 -12.12 15.90
N VAL A 310 -3.55 -11.09 15.15
CA VAL A 310 -2.20 -10.94 14.56
C VAL A 310 -1.46 -9.70 15.04
N GLU A 311 -2.08 -8.93 15.96
CA GLU A 311 -1.40 -7.81 16.63
C GLU A 311 -0.19 -8.33 17.42
N GLY A 312 0.98 -7.71 17.21
CA GLY A 312 2.15 -7.94 18.06
C GLY A 312 2.81 -9.32 17.94
N ILE A 313 2.63 -10.06 16.87
CA ILE A 313 3.17 -11.41 16.69
C ILE A 313 4.70 -11.50 16.96
N ASN A 314 5.44 -10.42 16.77
CA ASN A 314 6.89 -10.40 16.97
C ASN A 314 7.33 -9.93 18.37
N ASP A 315 6.41 -9.62 19.29
CA ASP A 315 6.76 -9.10 20.63
C ASP A 315 6.96 -10.17 21.70
N ALA A 316 6.73 -11.43 21.42
CA ALA A 316 6.83 -12.48 22.43
C ALA A 316 8.01 -13.42 22.23
N PRO A 317 9.07 -13.35 23.06
CA PRO A 317 9.86 -14.53 23.33
C PRO A 317 9.01 -15.48 24.20
N ASN A 318 8.51 -16.57 23.63
CA ASN A 318 7.79 -17.65 24.31
C ASN A 318 6.36 -17.40 24.78
N HIS A 319 5.40 -17.24 23.87
CA HIS A 319 4.05 -17.73 24.11
C HIS A 319 3.85 -19.04 23.37
N THR A 320 3.98 -20.17 24.07
CA THR A 320 3.38 -21.43 23.69
C THR A 320 1.87 -21.18 23.69
N HIS A 321 1.28 -21.06 22.50
CA HIS A 321 -0.16 -21.08 22.34
C HIS A 321 -0.65 -22.49 22.63
N ASP A 322 -1.08 -22.69 23.87
CA ASP A 322 -1.85 -23.86 24.25
C ASP A 322 -3.26 -23.70 23.68
N HIS A 323 -3.50 -24.23 22.48
CA HIS A 323 -4.80 -24.24 21.81
C HIS A 323 -5.72 -25.30 22.43
N THR A 324 -6.04 -25.17 23.70
CA THR A 324 -7.16 -25.93 24.33
C THR A 324 -8.42 -25.08 24.27
N HIS A 325 -8.96 -24.83 23.09
CA HIS A 325 -10.34 -24.44 22.92
C HIS A 325 -11.21 -25.71 22.84
N SER A 326 -11.64 -26.21 23.99
CA SER A 326 -12.74 -27.13 24.05
C SER A 326 -14.05 -26.37 23.76
N HIS A 327 -14.41 -26.23 22.51
CA HIS A 327 -15.77 -25.92 22.12
C HIS A 327 -16.48 -27.21 21.82
N ALA A 328 -17.19 -27.73 22.86
CA ALA A 328 -18.21 -28.75 22.68
C ALA A 328 -19.40 -28.09 21.96
N HIS A 329 -19.41 -28.11 20.64
CA HIS A 329 -20.61 -27.90 19.86
C HIS A 329 -21.04 -29.22 19.24
N SER A 330 -22.17 -29.76 19.75
CA SER A 330 -22.90 -30.81 19.09
C SER A 330 -23.47 -30.28 17.79
N HIS A 331 -22.89 -30.69 16.67
CA HIS A 331 -23.44 -30.43 15.35
C HIS A 331 -24.39 -31.56 14.96
N SER A 332 -25.67 -31.25 14.89
CA SER A 332 -26.60 -31.97 14.03
C SER A 332 -26.27 -31.56 12.59
N HIS A 333 -26.02 -32.55 11.75
CA HIS A 333 -25.84 -32.36 10.32
C HIS A 333 -27.19 -31.97 9.72
N ASP A 334 -27.36 -30.69 9.37
CA ASP A 334 -28.23 -30.25 8.31
C ASP A 334 -27.31 -29.55 7.27
N ASP A 335 -27.36 -30.08 6.06
CA ASP A 335 -26.62 -29.56 4.90
C ASP A 335 -27.17 -28.18 4.48
N ASP A 336 -26.78 -27.13 5.17
CA ASP A 336 -26.91 -25.78 4.67
C ASP A 336 -25.53 -25.30 4.23
N HIS A 337 -25.38 -25.23 2.89
CA HIS A 337 -24.29 -24.55 2.23
C HIS A 337 -24.24 -23.10 2.72
N HIS A 338 -23.43 -22.80 3.73
CA HIS A 338 -23.01 -21.44 3.99
C HIS A 338 -22.13 -21.00 2.81
N ASP A 339 -22.74 -20.28 1.91
CA ASP A 339 -22.11 -19.51 0.87
C ASP A 339 -21.11 -18.56 1.53
N HIS A 340 -19.84 -18.96 1.54
CA HIS A 340 -18.75 -18.08 1.93
C HIS A 340 -18.74 -16.89 1.00
N ALA A 341 -18.85 -15.72 1.58
CA ALA A 341 -18.83 -14.39 1.01
C ALA A 341 -18.46 -14.35 -0.47
N HIS A 342 -19.41 -14.01 -1.29
CA HIS A 342 -19.27 -13.84 -2.73
C HIS A 342 -17.99 -13.07 -3.04
N HIS A 343 -16.96 -13.80 -3.49
CA HIS A 343 -15.82 -13.13 -4.06
C HIS A 343 -16.32 -12.37 -5.30
N PRO A 344 -16.08 -11.06 -5.44
CA PRO A 344 -16.67 -10.25 -6.51
C PRO A 344 -16.22 -10.69 -7.91
N TYR A 345 -15.30 -11.64 -7.97
CA TYR A 345 -14.76 -12.16 -9.22
C TYR A 345 -15.29 -13.58 -9.48
N PRO A 346 -16.04 -13.81 -10.58
CA PRO A 346 -16.68 -15.11 -10.88
C PRO A 346 -15.70 -16.26 -11.08
N HIS A 347 -14.40 -16.00 -11.09
CA HIS A 347 -13.34 -16.99 -11.27
C HIS A 347 -12.34 -16.99 -10.10
N ALA A 348 -12.78 -16.69 -8.88
CA ALA A 348 -11.91 -16.65 -7.70
C ALA A 348 -11.12 -17.96 -7.49
N ASP A 349 -11.73 -19.12 -7.80
CA ASP A 349 -11.14 -20.45 -7.67
C ASP A 349 -10.46 -20.95 -8.96
N HIS A 350 -10.42 -20.13 -10.03
CA HIS A 350 -9.65 -20.47 -11.22
C HIS A 350 -8.17 -20.69 -10.86
N PRO A 351 -7.38 -21.55 -11.56
CA PRO A 351 -5.95 -21.76 -11.29
C PRO A 351 -5.10 -20.49 -11.17
N HIS A 352 -5.55 -19.38 -11.73
CA HIS A 352 -4.95 -18.07 -11.63
C HIS A 352 -5.77 -17.09 -10.78
N GLY A 353 -6.79 -17.60 -10.08
CA GLY A 353 -7.68 -16.81 -9.25
C GLY A 353 -7.07 -16.44 -7.89
N PRO A 354 -7.65 -15.45 -7.18
CA PRO A 354 -7.14 -14.98 -5.90
C PRO A 354 -7.09 -16.09 -4.83
N ASN A 355 -8.00 -17.06 -4.84
CA ASN A 355 -8.03 -18.16 -3.86
C ASN A 355 -6.92 -19.21 -4.07
N THR A 356 -6.12 -19.09 -5.14
CA THR A 356 -5.03 -20.03 -5.45
C THR A 356 -3.64 -19.48 -5.13
N LEU A 357 -3.56 -18.28 -4.55
CA LEU A 357 -2.30 -17.59 -4.28
C LEU A 357 -1.45 -18.26 -3.22
N ASP A 358 -2.05 -18.99 -2.29
CA ASP A 358 -1.36 -19.67 -1.18
C ASP A 358 -0.87 -21.07 -1.55
N LYS A 359 -1.20 -21.55 -2.76
CA LYS A 359 -0.63 -22.80 -3.26
C LYS A 359 0.80 -22.55 -3.67
N GLU A 360 1.73 -23.28 -3.05
CA GLU A 360 3.15 -23.23 -3.36
C GLU A 360 3.36 -23.37 -4.87
N ILE A 361 4.23 -22.53 -5.41
CA ILE A 361 4.72 -22.66 -6.78
C ILE A 361 5.55 -23.94 -6.80
N PRO A 362 5.20 -24.95 -7.64
CA PRO A 362 5.96 -26.17 -7.72
C PRO A 362 7.38 -25.94 -8.20
#